data_67fb1b52e21f3aa02db8596be084da7e
#
_entry.id   67fb1b52e21f3aa02db8596be084da7e
#
_cell.length_a   1.000
_cell.length_b   1.000
_cell.length_c   1.000
_cell.angle_alpha   90.00
_cell.angle_beta   90.00
_cell.angle_gamma   90.00
#
_symmetry.space_group_name_H-M   'P 1'
#
loop_
_entity.id
_entity.type
_entity.pdbx_description
1 polymer ?
#
loop_
_entity_poly.entity_id
_entity_poly.type
_entity_poly.pdbx_seq_one_letter_code
_entity_poly.pdbx_strand_id
1 'polypeptide(L)'
;MNLTRKVRTKVFSVFVAFVMALAIIMMPVKAYAYTESAADEAITAFQEYCYNPETKLYWNNTDHGGVAAIWTHAIYWNMVLDAYARTNDPTYLQLSNDIYQGGYDYYAQYDWDNKEVWFVFDDLMWWIISMGHAYQLTGNEDCLETSIKGFENVYERAYDSKEGGVFWGFGADGYGKGHKNSCINYPTVIAAIQLYQITGESRYLDIAKDVYAWAREHLFDASTGSVPDLISDEGEVDWTNYTYNQGTMIGAASLLYKETGNQSYLNDANLAAQYTKDVMCDSEGILPAEGDWNEQGCMKAIFAHYMGILVYDCNQTQWLPWMYANANAAWNNRDHERNLMYRDYTVKCSNGMIQSYEASSGVAFLLVFNPDEEEHPAKVDTPVVTVYQDDLYNGESFELKPGRYTSEALSVAGIPTNWMTSCKVPENCTFQVFSEDHFGGTMWEHNADCSNVGVKENDKMKSCIVYCKDGVTFYADDMYRGDCVTLTKGSYTKADLEAYGVPDNWMTSLAIPDGWNVRVFSEDNFTGDSWPFSRGTHNVGAEVNDQMTSVKIF
;
A
#
# COMPACT_ATOMS: atom_id res chain seq x y z
N MET A 1 -23.52 -4.06 -64.13
CA MET A 1 -23.62 -2.84 -63.29
C MET A 1 -23.93 -3.11 -61.82
N ASN A 2 -23.80 -4.34 -61.31
CA ASN A 2 -24.13 -4.74 -59.93
C ASN A 2 -22.91 -5.20 -59.05
N LEU A 3 -21.68 -5.18 -59.57
CA LEU A 3 -20.50 -5.55 -58.79
C LEU A 3 -19.84 -4.37 -58.08
N THR A 4 -20.00 -3.16 -58.59
CA THR A 4 -19.38 -1.95 -58.01
C THR A 4 -20.07 -1.43 -56.74
N ARG A 5 -21.31 -1.80 -56.48
CA ARG A 5 -22.08 -1.34 -55.32
C ARG A 5 -21.77 -2.18 -54.07
N LYS A 6 -21.50 -3.50 -54.21
CA LYS A 6 -21.14 -4.39 -53.08
C LYS A 6 -19.71 -4.16 -52.58
N VAL A 7 -18.80 -3.76 -53.43
CA VAL A 7 -17.40 -3.48 -53.03
C VAL A 7 -17.33 -2.14 -52.31
N ARG A 8 -18.05 -1.11 -52.73
CA ARG A 8 -18.12 0.18 -52.03
C ARG A 8 -18.71 0.09 -50.63
N THR A 9 -19.76 -0.74 -50.43
CA THR A 9 -20.38 -0.92 -49.11
C THR A 9 -19.48 -1.67 -48.13
N LYS A 10 -18.72 -2.67 -48.60
CA LYS A 10 -17.73 -3.39 -47.74
C LYS A 10 -16.52 -2.53 -47.37
N VAL A 11 -16.01 -1.72 -48.30
CA VAL A 11 -14.90 -0.80 -48.05
C VAL A 11 -15.32 0.31 -47.07
N PHE A 12 -16.56 0.81 -47.20
CA PHE A 12 -17.10 1.82 -46.28
C PHE A 12 -17.33 1.25 -44.86
N SER A 13 -17.84 0.02 -44.76
CA SER A 13 -18.02 -0.65 -43.45
C SER A 13 -16.70 -0.98 -42.75
N VAL A 14 -15.64 -1.38 -43.51
CA VAL A 14 -14.32 -1.61 -42.96
C VAL A 14 -13.63 -0.31 -42.55
N PHE A 15 -13.84 0.78 -43.33
CA PHE A 15 -13.27 2.08 -42.98
C PHE A 15 -13.95 2.71 -41.75
N VAL A 16 -15.28 2.56 -41.61
CA VAL A 16 -16.02 3.01 -40.42
C VAL A 16 -15.66 2.16 -39.18
N ALA A 17 -15.47 0.85 -39.33
CA ALA A 17 -15.00 0.00 -38.23
C ALA A 17 -13.56 0.31 -37.83
N PHE A 18 -12.69 0.65 -38.79
CA PHE A 18 -11.30 1.04 -38.51
C PHE A 18 -11.22 2.44 -37.89
N VAL A 19 -12.07 3.38 -38.28
CA VAL A 19 -12.17 4.72 -37.67
C VAL A 19 -12.79 4.64 -36.28
N MET A 20 -13.78 3.74 -36.03
CA MET A 20 -14.28 3.49 -34.66
C MET A 20 -13.27 2.76 -33.79
N ALA A 21 -12.49 1.82 -34.32
CA ALA A 21 -11.38 1.18 -33.58
C ALA A 21 -10.24 2.16 -33.25
N LEU A 22 -9.92 3.10 -34.17
CA LEU A 22 -8.95 4.17 -33.88
C LEU A 22 -9.51 5.24 -32.94
N ALA A 23 -10.83 5.47 -32.91
CA ALA A 23 -11.46 6.40 -31.95
C ALA A 23 -11.53 5.82 -30.53
N ILE A 24 -11.48 4.49 -30.37
CA ILE A 24 -11.38 3.83 -29.05
C ILE A 24 -9.94 3.87 -28.52
N ILE A 25 -8.93 4.03 -29.38
CA ILE A 25 -7.50 4.10 -29.00
C ILE A 25 -7.07 5.54 -28.67
N MET A 26 -7.89 6.56 -28.96
CA MET A 26 -7.65 7.95 -28.58
C MET A 26 -8.72 8.45 -27.60
N MET A 27 -8.98 7.75 -26.51
CA MET A 27 -9.45 8.46 -25.34
C MET A 27 -8.25 9.21 -24.80
N PRO A 28 -8.29 10.55 -24.67
CA PRO A 28 -7.24 11.24 -23.96
C PRO A 28 -7.19 10.63 -22.57
N VAL A 29 -6.04 10.09 -22.19
CA VAL A 29 -5.74 9.86 -20.78
C VAL A 29 -6.00 11.21 -20.14
N LYS A 30 -7.09 11.33 -19.36
CA LYS A 30 -7.33 12.53 -18.56
C LYS A 30 -6.08 12.64 -17.71
N ALA A 31 -5.26 13.66 -17.97
CA ALA A 31 -4.16 13.99 -17.07
C ALA A 31 -4.79 14.15 -15.68
N TYR A 32 -4.37 13.35 -14.73
CA TYR A 32 -4.85 13.45 -13.35
C TYR A 32 -4.40 14.82 -12.84
N ALA A 33 -5.34 15.59 -12.25
CA ALA A 33 -5.07 16.97 -11.88
C ALA A 33 -4.35 17.10 -10.52
N TYR A 34 -4.16 15.99 -9.80
CA TYR A 34 -3.41 15.95 -8.54
C TYR A 34 -2.07 15.22 -8.72
N THR A 35 -1.09 15.66 -7.94
CA THR A 35 0.29 15.14 -7.95
C THR A 35 0.54 14.27 -6.71
N GLU A 36 1.66 13.58 -6.66
CA GLU A 36 2.10 12.81 -5.48
C GLU A 36 2.11 13.67 -4.21
N SER A 37 2.52 14.94 -4.30
CA SER A 37 2.50 15.88 -3.18
C SER A 37 1.11 16.11 -2.59
N ALA A 38 0.03 15.87 -3.36
CA ALA A 38 -1.34 16.04 -2.88
C ALA A 38 -1.66 15.09 -1.72
N ALA A 39 -1.12 13.88 -1.71
CA ALA A 39 -1.28 12.94 -0.61
C ALA A 39 -0.60 13.47 0.67
N ASP A 40 0.61 13.99 0.55
CA ASP A 40 1.35 14.57 1.68
C ASP A 40 0.69 15.84 2.21
N GLU A 41 0.24 16.72 1.32
CA GLU A 41 -0.49 17.92 1.70
C GLU A 41 -1.81 17.59 2.40
N ALA A 42 -2.53 16.58 1.91
CA ALA A 42 -3.82 16.17 2.47
C ALA A 42 -3.68 15.53 3.87
N ILE A 43 -2.74 14.60 4.05
CA ILE A 43 -2.53 13.97 5.36
C ILE A 43 -1.95 14.98 6.37
N THR A 44 -1.05 15.86 5.94
CA THR A 44 -0.50 16.94 6.78
C THR A 44 -1.60 17.87 7.26
N ALA A 45 -2.48 18.31 6.36
CA ALA A 45 -3.63 19.15 6.71
C ALA A 45 -4.58 18.42 7.68
N PHE A 46 -4.88 17.14 7.43
CA PHE A 46 -5.72 16.37 8.33
C PHE A 46 -5.13 16.27 9.74
N GLN A 47 -3.80 16.04 9.85
CA GLN A 47 -3.11 16.02 11.15
C GLN A 47 -3.14 17.41 11.82
N GLU A 48 -2.86 18.48 11.07
CA GLU A 48 -2.80 19.84 11.61
C GLU A 48 -4.15 20.27 12.24
N TYR A 49 -5.26 19.98 11.54
CA TYR A 49 -6.58 20.48 11.95
C TYR A 49 -7.40 19.50 12.77
N CYS A 50 -7.11 18.21 12.74
CA CYS A 50 -7.94 17.19 13.40
C CYS A 50 -7.22 16.42 14.51
N TYR A 51 -5.88 16.34 14.53
CA TYR A 51 -5.16 15.60 15.56
C TYR A 51 -5.02 16.41 16.86
N ASN A 52 -5.24 15.75 17.99
CA ASN A 52 -5.04 16.32 19.32
C ASN A 52 -3.79 15.72 19.98
N PRO A 53 -2.66 16.46 20.05
CA PRO A 53 -1.43 15.95 20.62
C PRO A 53 -1.48 15.69 22.14
N GLU A 54 -2.47 16.27 22.86
CA GLU A 54 -2.61 16.06 24.30
C GLU A 54 -3.23 14.69 24.59
N THR A 55 -4.28 14.32 23.86
CA THR A 55 -4.95 13.02 24.01
C THR A 55 -4.37 11.95 23.10
N LYS A 56 -3.55 12.34 22.11
CA LYS A 56 -3.02 11.48 21.04
C LYS A 56 -4.11 10.80 20.19
N LEU A 57 -5.28 11.40 20.16
CA LEU A 57 -6.45 11.02 19.39
C LEU A 57 -6.89 12.17 18.48
N TYR A 58 -8.04 12.07 17.87
CA TYR A 58 -8.53 13.09 16.94
C TYR A 58 -9.72 13.84 17.48
N TRP A 59 -9.78 15.14 17.18
CA TRP A 59 -10.97 15.94 17.37
C TRP A 59 -12.08 15.50 16.41
N ASN A 60 -13.34 15.64 16.81
CA ASN A 60 -14.44 15.34 15.91
C ASN A 60 -14.62 16.40 14.80
N ASN A 61 -14.03 17.57 14.95
CA ASN A 61 -14.08 18.65 13.96
C ASN A 61 -12.91 19.63 14.12
N THR A 62 -12.74 20.51 13.11
CA THR A 62 -11.67 21.52 13.07
C THR A 62 -11.79 22.65 14.08
N ASP A 63 -12.93 22.80 14.79
CA ASP A 63 -13.12 23.72 15.90
C ASP A 63 -12.79 23.08 17.26
N HIS A 64 -12.22 21.85 17.25
CA HIS A 64 -11.86 21.07 18.42
C HIS A 64 -13.06 20.76 19.34
N GLY A 65 -14.20 20.42 18.75
CA GLY A 65 -15.49 20.26 19.42
C GLY A 65 -15.66 19.01 20.29
N GLY A 66 -14.61 18.25 20.53
CA GLY A 66 -14.60 17.01 21.32
C GLY A 66 -13.82 15.90 20.60
N VAL A 67 -13.70 14.75 21.26
CA VAL A 67 -13.03 13.57 20.71
C VAL A 67 -13.94 12.93 19.66
N ALA A 68 -13.36 12.48 18.54
CA ALA A 68 -14.09 11.77 17.49
C ALA A 68 -14.64 10.42 18.01
N ALA A 69 -15.56 9.81 17.26
CA ALA A 69 -16.12 8.51 17.61
C ALA A 69 -15.03 7.42 17.69
N ILE A 70 -15.20 6.50 18.63
CA ILE A 70 -14.19 5.50 19.01
C ILE A 70 -13.66 4.71 17.82
N TRP A 71 -14.52 4.23 16.95
CA TRP A 71 -14.16 3.40 15.80
C TRP A 71 -13.44 4.18 14.68
N THR A 72 -13.74 5.48 14.56
CA THR A 72 -13.13 6.31 13.51
C THR A 72 -11.64 6.56 13.74
N HIS A 73 -11.18 6.53 14.99
CA HIS A 73 -9.75 6.62 15.29
C HIS A 73 -8.96 5.45 14.69
N ALA A 74 -9.54 4.25 14.67
CA ALA A 74 -8.92 3.11 14.01
C ALA A 74 -8.76 3.35 12.50
N ILE A 75 -9.76 3.98 11.85
CA ILE A 75 -9.70 4.35 10.44
C ILE A 75 -8.63 5.42 10.18
N TYR A 76 -8.56 6.45 11.03
CA TYR A 76 -7.53 7.49 10.92
C TYR A 76 -6.13 6.93 11.18
N TRP A 77 -6.01 5.96 12.09
CA TRP A 77 -4.75 5.25 12.30
C TRP A 77 -4.32 4.47 11.05
N ASN A 78 -5.23 3.78 10.36
CA ASN A 78 -4.92 3.15 9.09
C ASN A 78 -4.43 4.15 8.03
N MET A 79 -5.00 5.36 7.97
CA MET A 79 -4.49 6.41 7.08
C MET A 79 -3.03 6.81 7.42
N VAL A 80 -2.69 6.89 8.70
CA VAL A 80 -1.31 7.15 9.15
C VAL A 80 -0.38 6.01 8.77
N LEU A 81 -0.85 4.76 8.89
CA LEU A 81 -0.10 3.57 8.50
C LEU A 81 0.09 3.51 6.98
N ASP A 82 -0.92 3.85 6.19
CA ASP A 82 -0.83 3.96 4.73
C ASP A 82 0.19 5.05 4.32
N ALA A 83 0.19 6.20 5.03
CA ALA A 83 1.20 7.25 4.82
C ALA A 83 2.62 6.77 5.17
N TYR A 84 2.77 6.02 6.27
CA TYR A 84 4.04 5.41 6.64
C TYR A 84 4.50 4.37 5.61
N ALA A 85 3.63 3.48 5.18
CA ALA A 85 3.94 2.48 4.16
C ALA A 85 4.39 3.12 2.83
N ARG A 86 3.80 4.27 2.47
CA ARG A 86 4.13 5.00 1.25
C ARG A 86 5.46 5.75 1.34
N THR A 87 5.74 6.41 2.48
CA THR A 87 6.87 7.36 2.61
C THR A 87 8.05 6.84 3.42
N ASN A 88 7.81 5.85 4.29
CA ASN A 88 8.75 5.42 5.33
C ASN A 88 9.23 6.58 6.26
N ASP A 89 8.45 7.66 6.36
CA ASP A 89 8.78 8.80 7.20
C ASP A 89 8.59 8.43 8.69
N PRO A 90 9.65 8.55 9.53
CA PRO A 90 9.57 8.22 10.94
C PRO A 90 8.55 9.05 11.73
N THR A 91 8.10 10.18 11.20
CA THR A 91 7.03 10.99 11.80
C THR A 91 5.73 10.22 11.88
N TYR A 92 5.37 9.48 10.82
CA TYR A 92 4.16 8.64 10.81
C TYR A 92 4.31 7.40 11.71
N LEU A 93 5.53 6.86 11.82
CA LEU A 93 5.80 5.79 12.79
C LEU A 93 5.59 6.28 14.22
N GLN A 94 6.09 7.46 14.57
CA GLN A 94 5.87 8.05 15.88
C GLN A 94 4.38 8.33 16.13
N LEU A 95 3.68 8.88 15.13
CA LEU A 95 2.25 9.15 15.21
C LEU A 95 1.43 7.87 15.39
N SER A 96 1.79 6.78 14.71
CA SER A 96 1.18 5.46 14.92
C SER A 96 1.32 4.98 16.37
N ASN A 97 2.50 5.11 16.97
CA ASN A 97 2.72 4.75 18.37
C ASN A 97 1.93 5.68 19.32
N ASP A 98 1.83 6.96 18.98
CA ASP A 98 1.06 7.92 19.78
C ASP A 98 -0.45 7.60 19.75
N ILE A 99 -1.00 7.22 18.60
CA ILE A 99 -2.41 6.82 18.48
C ILE A 99 -2.69 5.54 19.29
N TYR A 100 -1.79 4.55 19.24
CA TYR A 100 -1.89 3.37 20.09
C TYR A 100 -1.93 3.75 21.57
N GLN A 101 -1.02 4.61 22.01
CA GLN A 101 -0.98 5.07 23.42
C GLN A 101 -2.21 5.91 23.79
N GLY A 102 -2.67 6.78 22.88
CA GLY A 102 -3.89 7.58 23.08
C GLY A 102 -5.14 6.70 23.25
N GLY A 103 -5.26 5.66 22.41
CA GLY A 103 -6.34 4.68 22.56
C GLY A 103 -6.25 3.90 23.87
N TYR A 104 -5.05 3.48 24.27
CA TYR A 104 -4.80 2.82 25.55
C TYR A 104 -5.24 3.70 26.74
N ASP A 105 -4.82 4.96 26.75
CA ASP A 105 -5.11 5.88 27.86
C ASP A 105 -6.60 6.28 27.92
N TYR A 106 -7.26 6.40 26.77
CA TYR A 106 -8.62 6.91 26.68
C TYR A 106 -9.71 5.83 26.69
N TYR A 107 -9.43 4.63 26.15
CA TYR A 107 -10.38 3.55 25.96
C TYR A 107 -10.12 2.36 26.89
N ALA A 108 -10.19 2.61 28.21
CA ALA A 108 -10.11 1.60 29.27
C ALA A 108 -8.92 0.64 29.15
N GLN A 109 -7.75 1.13 28.68
CA GLN A 109 -6.51 0.35 28.54
C GLN A 109 -6.67 -0.91 27.66
N TYR A 110 -7.55 -0.83 26.69
CA TYR A 110 -7.96 -1.95 25.83
C TYR A 110 -8.53 -3.14 26.62
N ASP A 111 -9.21 -2.86 27.74
CA ASP A 111 -10.05 -3.85 28.42
C ASP A 111 -11.28 -4.14 27.54
N TRP A 112 -11.17 -5.14 26.70
CA TRP A 112 -12.18 -5.52 25.71
C TRP A 112 -13.50 -6.00 26.34
N ASP A 113 -13.50 -6.30 27.64
CA ASP A 113 -14.70 -6.66 28.41
C ASP A 113 -15.46 -5.44 28.96
N ASN A 114 -14.90 -4.25 28.86
CA ASN A 114 -15.52 -3.02 29.34
C ASN A 114 -16.63 -2.55 28.38
N LYS A 115 -17.86 -2.98 28.68
CA LYS A 115 -19.06 -2.67 27.85
C LYS A 115 -19.52 -1.22 27.89
N GLU A 116 -19.01 -0.40 28.81
CA GLU A 116 -19.29 1.04 28.85
C GLU A 116 -18.48 1.79 27.78
N VAL A 117 -17.32 1.26 27.39
CA VAL A 117 -16.45 1.78 26.34
C VAL A 117 -16.72 1.06 25.03
N TRP A 118 -16.72 -0.26 25.06
CA TRP A 118 -16.83 -1.14 23.91
C TRP A 118 -18.22 -1.76 23.85
N PHE A 119 -19.21 -1.01 23.38
CA PHE A 119 -20.62 -1.43 23.47
C PHE A 119 -21.16 -2.14 22.24
N VAL A 120 -20.41 -2.19 21.13
CA VAL A 120 -20.71 -2.98 19.93
C VAL A 120 -19.43 -3.61 19.39
N PHE A 121 -19.52 -4.78 18.77
CA PHE A 121 -18.37 -5.61 18.40
C PHE A 121 -17.59 -5.08 17.20
N ASP A 122 -18.18 -4.34 16.28
CA ASP A 122 -17.47 -3.76 15.16
C ASP A 122 -16.50 -2.65 15.56
N ASP A 123 -16.83 -1.85 16.57
CA ASP A 123 -15.92 -0.86 17.15
C ASP A 123 -14.61 -1.52 17.61
N LEU A 124 -14.71 -2.67 18.30
CA LEU A 124 -13.54 -3.46 18.70
C LEU A 124 -12.79 -3.96 17.49
N MET A 125 -13.51 -4.49 16.49
CA MET A 125 -12.90 -5.13 15.33
C MET A 125 -12.10 -4.13 14.48
N TRP A 126 -12.56 -2.88 14.35
CA TRP A 126 -11.79 -1.84 13.65
C TRP A 126 -10.43 -1.59 14.32
N TRP A 127 -10.39 -1.51 15.65
CA TRP A 127 -9.13 -1.36 16.39
C TRP A 127 -8.23 -2.58 16.26
N ILE A 128 -8.80 -3.79 16.33
CA ILE A 128 -8.07 -5.05 16.16
C ILE A 128 -7.37 -5.11 14.81
N ILE A 129 -8.07 -4.74 13.73
CA ILE A 129 -7.50 -4.67 12.37
C ILE A 129 -6.36 -3.65 12.31
N SER A 130 -6.57 -2.44 12.85
CA SER A 130 -5.54 -1.40 12.82
C SER A 130 -4.30 -1.77 13.62
N MET A 131 -4.46 -2.45 14.76
CA MET A 131 -3.33 -2.98 15.54
C MET A 131 -2.55 -4.05 14.78
N GLY A 132 -3.26 -4.99 14.13
CA GLY A 132 -2.62 -5.99 13.28
C GLY A 132 -1.85 -5.35 12.11
N HIS A 133 -2.43 -4.34 11.46
CA HIS A 133 -1.76 -3.56 10.39
C HIS A 133 -0.54 -2.81 10.94
N ALA A 134 -0.66 -2.18 12.11
CA ALA A 134 0.47 -1.51 12.77
C ALA A 134 1.62 -2.48 13.04
N TYR A 135 1.32 -3.68 13.56
CA TYR A 135 2.36 -4.70 13.76
C TYR A 135 3.02 -5.13 12.44
N GLN A 136 2.25 -5.38 11.39
CA GLN A 136 2.79 -5.79 10.09
C GLN A 136 3.78 -4.76 9.51
N LEU A 137 3.55 -3.49 9.74
CA LEU A 137 4.40 -2.40 9.21
C LEU A 137 5.55 -2.01 10.15
N THR A 138 5.34 -2.10 11.47
CA THR A 138 6.27 -1.51 12.45
C THR A 138 6.97 -2.54 13.33
N GLY A 139 6.44 -3.77 13.41
CA GLY A 139 6.92 -4.79 14.32
C GLY A 139 6.61 -4.52 15.80
N ASN A 140 5.64 -3.64 16.12
CA ASN A 140 5.26 -3.33 17.49
C ASN A 140 4.51 -4.49 18.15
N GLU A 141 5.17 -5.24 19.01
CA GLU A 141 4.65 -6.44 19.70
C GLU A 141 3.43 -6.14 20.59
N ASP A 142 3.34 -4.95 21.18
CA ASP A 142 2.18 -4.57 21.98
C ASP A 142 0.90 -4.51 21.11
N CYS A 143 1.03 -4.04 19.87
CA CYS A 143 -0.06 -4.04 18.90
C CYS A 143 -0.50 -5.47 18.56
N LEU A 144 0.44 -6.38 18.35
CA LEU A 144 0.12 -7.77 18.04
C LEU A 144 -0.59 -8.46 19.21
N GLU A 145 -0.02 -8.35 20.42
CA GLU A 145 -0.60 -8.98 21.60
C GLU A 145 -2.03 -8.48 21.86
N THR A 146 -2.24 -7.16 21.73
CA THR A 146 -3.53 -6.52 21.95
C THR A 146 -4.54 -6.90 20.86
N SER A 147 -4.10 -7.00 19.59
CA SER A 147 -4.92 -7.45 18.46
C SER A 147 -5.39 -8.91 18.65
N ILE A 148 -4.47 -9.81 19.02
CA ILE A 148 -4.82 -11.23 19.28
C ILE A 148 -5.85 -11.33 20.42
N LYS A 149 -5.59 -10.69 21.55
CA LYS A 149 -6.52 -10.69 22.69
C LYS A 149 -7.89 -10.15 22.32
N GLY A 150 -7.92 -9.07 21.55
CA GLY A 150 -9.17 -8.47 21.07
C GLY A 150 -9.94 -9.41 20.16
N PHE A 151 -9.27 -9.99 19.17
CA PHE A 151 -9.89 -10.92 18.23
C PHE A 151 -10.50 -12.14 18.95
N GLU A 152 -9.74 -12.77 19.83
CA GLU A 152 -10.23 -13.92 20.62
C GLU A 152 -11.44 -13.52 21.47
N ASN A 153 -11.39 -12.38 22.12
CA ASN A 153 -12.50 -11.85 22.94
C ASN A 153 -13.77 -11.65 22.11
N VAL A 154 -13.64 -10.98 20.95
CA VAL A 154 -14.79 -10.75 20.05
C VAL A 154 -15.32 -12.07 19.49
N TYR A 155 -14.44 -12.92 18.96
CA TYR A 155 -14.86 -14.15 18.34
C TYR A 155 -15.55 -15.11 19.31
N GLU A 156 -15.02 -15.28 20.54
CA GLU A 156 -15.63 -16.13 21.56
C GLU A 156 -17.04 -15.65 21.96
N ARG A 157 -17.25 -14.30 21.99
CA ARG A 157 -18.49 -13.71 22.48
C ARG A 157 -19.54 -13.48 21.39
N ALA A 158 -19.11 -13.20 20.18
CA ALA A 158 -19.97 -12.74 19.09
C ALA A 158 -20.24 -13.81 18.02
N TYR A 159 -19.40 -14.85 17.89
CA TYR A 159 -19.64 -15.89 16.91
C TYR A 159 -20.85 -16.75 17.27
N ASP A 160 -21.78 -16.89 16.35
CA ASP A 160 -22.93 -17.77 16.52
C ASP A 160 -22.59 -19.22 16.14
N SER A 161 -22.28 -20.04 17.13
CA SER A 161 -21.93 -21.45 16.93
C SER A 161 -23.09 -22.34 16.46
N LYS A 162 -24.33 -21.82 16.38
CA LYS A 162 -25.51 -22.59 15.94
C LYS A 162 -25.84 -22.34 14.48
N GLU A 163 -25.83 -21.06 14.08
CA GLU A 163 -26.29 -20.63 12.77
C GLU A 163 -25.17 -20.00 11.92
N GLY A 164 -23.98 -19.84 12.51
CA GLY A 164 -22.85 -19.17 11.87
C GLY A 164 -22.97 -17.65 11.87
N GLY A 165 -21.92 -16.98 11.40
CA GLY A 165 -21.81 -15.52 11.39
C GLY A 165 -21.53 -14.92 12.76
N VAL A 166 -21.35 -13.60 12.79
CA VAL A 166 -20.92 -12.83 13.95
C VAL A 166 -21.98 -11.79 14.28
N PHE A 167 -22.42 -11.75 15.55
CA PHE A 167 -23.36 -10.74 16.03
C PHE A 167 -22.71 -9.37 16.14
N TRP A 168 -23.49 -8.31 15.85
CA TRP A 168 -23.02 -6.94 15.93
C TRP A 168 -22.97 -6.39 17.36
N GLY A 169 -23.95 -6.70 18.18
CA GLY A 169 -24.10 -6.20 19.56
C GLY A 169 -24.06 -7.30 20.61
N PHE A 170 -23.97 -6.89 21.88
CA PHE A 170 -23.75 -7.79 23.03
C PHE A 170 -24.95 -8.68 23.42
N GLY A 171 -25.97 -8.83 22.61
CA GLY A 171 -27.01 -9.84 22.81
C GLY A 171 -28.25 -9.38 23.59
N ALA A 172 -28.83 -10.23 24.41
CA ALA A 172 -30.24 -10.32 24.79
C ALA A 172 -30.93 -9.04 25.27
N ASP A 173 -30.22 -8.11 25.88
CA ASP A 173 -30.77 -6.85 26.43
C ASP A 173 -30.07 -5.61 25.85
N GLY A 174 -29.20 -5.80 24.81
CA GLY A 174 -28.34 -4.76 24.24
C GLY A 174 -28.88 -4.16 22.96
N TYR A 175 -28.26 -3.06 22.57
CA TYR A 175 -28.41 -2.44 21.27
C TYR A 175 -28.01 -3.43 20.16
N GLY A 176 -28.82 -3.55 19.10
CA GLY A 176 -28.55 -4.45 17.99
C GLY A 176 -28.65 -5.95 18.32
N LYS A 177 -29.49 -6.32 19.28
CA LYS A 177 -29.72 -7.72 19.66
C LYS A 177 -30.05 -8.61 18.46
N GLY A 178 -29.27 -9.68 18.29
CA GLY A 178 -29.50 -10.69 17.24
C GLY A 178 -29.17 -10.22 15.83
N HIS A 179 -28.79 -8.97 15.63
CA HIS A 179 -28.38 -8.48 14.32
C HIS A 179 -26.99 -9.00 13.95
N LYS A 180 -26.84 -9.43 12.69
CA LYS A 180 -25.57 -9.80 12.09
C LYS A 180 -25.31 -8.85 10.92
N ASN A 181 -24.49 -7.84 11.20
CA ASN A 181 -24.22 -6.76 10.24
C ASN A 181 -23.03 -7.09 9.34
N SER A 182 -22.99 -6.51 8.14
CA SER A 182 -21.85 -6.59 7.24
C SER A 182 -20.60 -5.98 7.87
N CYS A 183 -20.74 -4.86 8.61
CA CYS A 183 -19.66 -4.13 9.29
C CYS A 183 -18.93 -4.89 10.40
N ILE A 184 -19.42 -6.05 10.83
CA ILE A 184 -18.69 -6.95 11.74
C ILE A 184 -18.28 -8.24 11.05
N ASN A 185 -19.11 -8.81 10.18
CA ASN A 185 -18.81 -10.11 9.57
C ASN A 185 -17.61 -10.06 8.62
N TYR A 186 -17.56 -9.12 7.67
CA TYR A 186 -16.41 -8.98 6.77
C TYR A 186 -15.14 -8.48 7.48
N PRO A 187 -15.17 -7.51 8.40
CA PRO A 187 -14.03 -7.16 9.23
C PRO A 187 -13.48 -8.32 10.07
N THR A 188 -14.34 -9.23 10.58
CA THR A 188 -13.88 -10.45 11.26
C THR A 188 -13.07 -11.35 10.32
N VAL A 189 -13.49 -11.51 9.06
CA VAL A 189 -12.71 -12.23 8.04
C VAL A 189 -11.35 -11.58 7.82
N ILE A 190 -11.33 -10.26 7.67
CA ILE A 190 -10.10 -9.48 7.44
C ILE A 190 -9.12 -9.65 8.61
N ALA A 191 -9.59 -9.44 9.83
CA ALA A 191 -8.77 -9.59 11.04
C ALA A 191 -8.23 -11.03 11.17
N ALA A 192 -9.05 -12.04 10.91
CA ALA A 192 -8.63 -13.44 10.97
C ALA A 192 -7.53 -13.74 9.93
N ILE A 193 -7.66 -13.27 8.68
CA ILE A 193 -6.62 -13.48 7.66
C ILE A 193 -5.33 -12.75 8.06
N GLN A 194 -5.45 -11.52 8.56
CA GLN A 194 -4.30 -10.76 9.03
C GLN A 194 -3.55 -11.49 10.15
N LEU A 195 -4.27 -12.04 11.13
CA LEU A 195 -3.66 -12.86 12.19
C LEU A 195 -3.06 -14.15 11.66
N TYR A 196 -3.68 -14.79 10.65
CA TYR A 196 -3.08 -15.92 9.96
C TYR A 196 -1.75 -15.54 9.29
N GLN A 197 -1.70 -14.43 8.58
CA GLN A 197 -0.49 -13.93 7.92
C GLN A 197 0.64 -13.65 8.92
N ILE A 198 0.31 -13.11 10.09
CA ILE A 198 1.27 -12.76 11.12
C ILE A 198 1.78 -13.99 11.88
N THR A 199 0.85 -14.86 12.31
CA THR A 199 1.16 -15.96 13.26
C THR A 199 1.44 -17.30 12.57
N GLY A 200 0.94 -17.50 11.35
CA GLY A 200 0.97 -18.78 10.65
C GLY A 200 -0.02 -19.84 11.22
N GLU A 201 -0.87 -19.48 12.19
CA GLU A 201 -1.82 -20.40 12.80
C GLU A 201 -3.02 -20.64 11.87
N SER A 202 -3.14 -21.84 11.32
CA SER A 202 -4.18 -22.22 10.35
C SER A 202 -5.61 -22.02 10.84
N ARG A 203 -5.83 -22.05 12.17
CA ARG A 203 -7.16 -21.80 12.76
C ARG A 203 -7.76 -20.45 12.36
N TYR A 204 -6.95 -19.42 12.20
CA TYR A 204 -7.42 -18.10 11.76
C TYR A 204 -7.90 -18.12 10.31
N LEU A 205 -7.19 -18.83 9.44
CA LEU A 205 -7.64 -19.01 8.05
C LEU A 205 -8.93 -19.83 7.98
N ASP A 206 -9.09 -20.83 8.85
CA ASP A 206 -10.32 -21.64 8.93
C ASP A 206 -11.49 -20.77 9.41
N ILE A 207 -11.30 -19.93 10.44
CA ILE A 207 -12.28 -18.94 10.90
C ILE A 207 -12.66 -17.97 9.76
N ALA A 208 -11.69 -17.44 9.06
CA ALA A 208 -11.93 -16.52 7.96
C ALA A 208 -12.80 -17.13 6.85
N LYS A 209 -12.52 -18.38 6.47
CA LYS A 209 -13.30 -19.12 5.47
C LYS A 209 -14.72 -19.40 5.94
N ASP A 210 -14.89 -19.77 7.18
CA ASP A 210 -16.20 -20.10 7.78
C ASP A 210 -17.09 -18.86 7.85
N VAL A 211 -16.58 -17.78 8.43
CA VAL A 211 -17.32 -16.50 8.52
C VAL A 211 -17.61 -15.91 7.15
N TYR A 212 -16.65 -15.99 6.20
CA TYR A 212 -16.88 -15.52 4.83
C TYR A 212 -17.95 -16.34 4.13
N ALA A 213 -17.94 -17.65 4.28
CA ALA A 213 -18.93 -18.52 3.65
C ALA A 213 -20.35 -18.18 4.13
N TRP A 214 -20.53 -17.97 5.43
CA TRP A 214 -21.78 -17.52 6.02
C TRP A 214 -22.17 -16.13 5.51
N ALA A 215 -21.25 -15.15 5.58
CA ALA A 215 -21.50 -13.78 5.14
C ALA A 215 -21.86 -13.71 3.65
N ARG A 216 -21.19 -14.49 2.81
CA ARG A 216 -21.48 -14.59 1.38
C ARG A 216 -22.89 -15.13 1.09
N GLU A 217 -23.35 -16.06 1.90
CA GLU A 217 -24.70 -16.66 1.73
C GLU A 217 -25.80 -15.68 2.18
N HIS A 218 -25.56 -14.87 3.23
CA HIS A 218 -26.59 -14.10 3.92
C HIS A 218 -26.47 -12.57 3.71
N LEU A 219 -25.26 -12.10 3.46
CA LEU A 219 -24.91 -10.66 3.38
C LEU A 219 -24.24 -10.29 2.04
N PHE A 220 -24.57 -11.03 0.97
CA PHE A 220 -24.09 -10.72 -0.37
C PHE A 220 -25.06 -11.25 -1.43
N ASP A 221 -25.46 -10.38 -2.33
CA ASP A 221 -26.18 -10.81 -3.54
C ASP A 221 -25.18 -11.20 -4.63
N ALA A 222 -24.89 -12.47 -4.75
CA ALA A 222 -23.96 -13.01 -5.75
C ALA A 222 -24.43 -12.83 -7.22
N SER A 223 -25.64 -12.33 -7.45
CA SER A 223 -26.14 -12.01 -8.80
C SER A 223 -25.89 -10.55 -9.20
N THR A 224 -25.78 -9.66 -8.24
CA THR A 224 -25.62 -8.21 -8.48
C THR A 224 -24.30 -7.65 -7.92
N GLY A 225 -23.79 -8.18 -6.83
CA GLY A 225 -22.66 -7.64 -6.07
C GLY A 225 -23.05 -6.73 -4.91
N SER A 226 -24.35 -6.59 -4.63
CA SER A 226 -24.85 -5.79 -3.51
C SER A 226 -24.51 -6.40 -2.17
N VAL A 227 -24.05 -5.58 -1.23
CA VAL A 227 -23.81 -5.93 0.18
C VAL A 227 -24.82 -5.19 1.03
N PRO A 228 -25.74 -5.88 1.72
CA PRO A 228 -26.71 -5.25 2.61
C PRO A 228 -26.04 -4.74 3.90
N ASP A 229 -26.74 -3.92 4.65
CA ASP A 229 -26.24 -3.44 5.95
C ASP A 229 -26.26 -4.56 7.00
N LEU A 230 -27.40 -5.23 7.14
CA LEU A 230 -27.56 -6.26 8.17
C LEU A 230 -28.64 -7.30 7.81
N ILE A 231 -28.61 -8.38 8.58
CA ILE A 231 -29.75 -9.29 8.77
C ILE A 231 -30.22 -9.20 10.24
N SER A 232 -31.52 -9.02 10.44
CA SER A 232 -32.12 -8.91 11.78
C SER A 232 -32.25 -10.29 12.44
N ASP A 233 -32.62 -10.30 13.75
CA ASP A 233 -32.93 -11.52 14.49
C ASP A 233 -34.21 -12.22 14.01
N GLU A 234 -35.06 -11.52 13.23
CA GLU A 234 -36.23 -12.07 12.56
C GLU A 234 -35.91 -12.64 11.16
N GLY A 235 -34.65 -12.50 10.71
CA GLY A 235 -34.17 -12.96 9.40
C GLY A 235 -34.49 -12.00 8.25
N GLU A 236 -34.87 -10.77 8.55
CA GLU A 236 -35.11 -9.73 7.53
C GLU A 236 -33.78 -9.05 7.17
N VAL A 237 -33.52 -8.89 5.86
CA VAL A 237 -32.29 -8.28 5.33
C VAL A 237 -32.56 -6.81 5.01
N ASP A 238 -31.76 -5.92 5.61
CA ASP A 238 -31.73 -4.51 5.24
C ASP A 238 -30.76 -4.28 4.07
N TRP A 239 -31.28 -4.06 2.89
CA TRP A 239 -30.51 -3.85 1.66
C TRP A 239 -30.03 -2.40 1.48
N THR A 240 -29.94 -1.62 2.54
CA THR A 240 -29.25 -0.34 2.49
C THR A 240 -27.76 -0.58 2.18
N ASN A 241 -27.26 0.08 1.16
CA ASN A 241 -25.86 -0.09 0.73
C ASN A 241 -25.01 1.08 1.24
N TYR A 242 -23.91 0.72 1.87
CA TYR A 242 -22.88 1.67 2.28
C TYR A 242 -21.53 1.30 1.66
N THR A 243 -20.72 2.32 1.32
CA THR A 243 -19.41 2.08 0.70
C THR A 243 -18.48 1.28 1.58
N TYR A 244 -18.52 1.46 2.91
CA TYR A 244 -17.67 0.69 3.83
C TYR A 244 -18.02 -0.81 3.87
N ASN A 245 -19.30 -1.16 3.76
CA ASN A 245 -19.72 -2.57 3.67
C ASN A 245 -19.28 -3.21 2.35
N GLN A 246 -19.44 -2.50 1.22
CA GLN A 246 -18.89 -2.93 -0.07
C GLN A 246 -17.37 -3.08 0.02
N GLY A 247 -16.68 -2.11 0.62
CA GLY A 247 -15.23 -2.11 0.78
C GLY A 247 -14.73 -3.29 1.62
N THR A 248 -15.34 -3.57 2.79
CA THR A 248 -14.93 -4.68 3.64
C THR A 248 -15.20 -6.05 3.00
N MET A 249 -16.29 -6.19 2.25
CA MET A 249 -16.54 -7.39 1.44
C MET A 249 -15.45 -7.58 0.37
N ILE A 250 -15.11 -6.51 -0.36
CA ILE A 250 -14.03 -6.53 -1.35
C ILE A 250 -12.70 -6.91 -0.68
N GLY A 251 -12.38 -6.32 0.47
CA GLY A 251 -11.16 -6.62 1.23
C GLY A 251 -11.10 -8.07 1.70
N ALA A 252 -12.17 -8.57 2.33
CA ALA A 252 -12.27 -9.94 2.80
C ALA A 252 -12.09 -10.96 1.66
N ALA A 253 -12.77 -10.74 0.54
CA ALA A 253 -12.67 -11.59 -0.64
C ALA A 253 -11.26 -11.52 -1.28
N SER A 254 -10.69 -10.33 -1.42
CA SER A 254 -9.35 -10.14 -1.99
C SER A 254 -8.28 -10.81 -1.16
N LEU A 255 -8.31 -10.67 0.16
CA LEU A 255 -7.38 -11.31 1.08
C LEU A 255 -7.51 -12.84 1.05
N LEU A 256 -8.73 -13.39 1.03
CA LEU A 256 -8.95 -14.83 0.85
C LEU A 256 -8.44 -15.36 -0.48
N TYR A 257 -8.59 -14.57 -1.56
CA TYR A 257 -8.01 -14.92 -2.85
C TYR A 257 -6.48 -15.00 -2.77
N LYS A 258 -5.83 -14.03 -2.15
CA LYS A 258 -4.36 -14.00 -1.98
C LYS A 258 -3.85 -15.25 -1.22
N GLU A 259 -4.55 -15.66 -0.17
CA GLU A 259 -4.13 -16.82 0.65
C GLU A 259 -4.44 -18.17 0.01
N THR A 260 -5.48 -18.25 -0.81
CA THR A 260 -5.98 -19.55 -1.28
C THR A 260 -5.81 -19.80 -2.78
N GLY A 261 -5.61 -18.74 -3.57
CA GLY A 261 -5.65 -18.79 -5.03
C GLY A 261 -7.04 -19.12 -5.62
N ASN A 262 -8.09 -19.16 -4.79
CA ASN A 262 -9.43 -19.53 -5.25
C ASN A 262 -10.11 -18.37 -5.98
N GLN A 263 -10.23 -18.49 -7.29
CA GLN A 263 -10.79 -17.47 -8.19
C GLN A 263 -12.22 -17.02 -7.82
N SER A 264 -13.00 -17.83 -7.10
CA SER A 264 -14.36 -17.43 -6.71
C SER A 264 -14.36 -16.19 -5.81
N TYR A 265 -13.36 -16.06 -4.92
CA TYR A 265 -13.22 -14.88 -4.07
C TYR A 265 -12.90 -13.62 -4.88
N LEU A 266 -11.97 -13.71 -5.84
CA LEU A 266 -11.65 -12.58 -6.72
C LEU A 266 -12.84 -12.16 -7.58
N ASN A 267 -13.66 -13.12 -8.03
CA ASN A 267 -14.87 -12.83 -8.78
C ASN A 267 -15.90 -12.09 -7.91
N ASP A 268 -16.08 -12.50 -6.65
CA ASP A 268 -16.97 -11.83 -5.71
C ASP A 268 -16.50 -10.39 -5.42
N ALA A 269 -15.19 -10.17 -5.21
CA ALA A 269 -14.61 -8.84 -5.00
C ALA A 269 -14.84 -7.91 -6.21
N ASN A 270 -14.58 -8.41 -7.42
CA ASN A 270 -14.82 -7.63 -8.64
C ASN A 270 -16.31 -7.34 -8.86
N LEU A 271 -17.21 -8.27 -8.52
CA LEU A 271 -18.65 -8.08 -8.64
C LEU A 271 -19.14 -6.99 -7.67
N ALA A 272 -18.64 -6.97 -6.43
CA ALA A 272 -18.95 -5.92 -5.45
C ALA A 272 -18.41 -4.55 -5.89
N ALA A 273 -17.19 -4.49 -6.44
CA ALA A 273 -16.61 -3.27 -7.00
C ALA A 273 -17.45 -2.75 -8.20
N GLN A 274 -17.88 -3.65 -9.09
CA GLN A 274 -18.73 -3.30 -10.22
C GLN A 274 -20.08 -2.76 -9.77
N TYR A 275 -20.72 -3.39 -8.78
CA TYR A 275 -21.98 -2.92 -8.21
C TYR A 275 -21.82 -1.51 -7.61
N THR A 276 -20.77 -1.29 -6.83
CA THR A 276 -20.51 0.03 -6.24
C THR A 276 -20.37 1.09 -7.32
N LYS A 277 -19.62 0.80 -8.38
CA LYS A 277 -19.42 1.72 -9.49
C LYS A 277 -20.69 2.02 -10.27
N ASP A 278 -21.45 0.99 -10.63
CA ASP A 278 -22.57 1.13 -11.57
C ASP A 278 -23.89 1.56 -10.91
N VAL A 279 -24.05 1.26 -9.60
CA VAL A 279 -25.31 1.44 -8.88
C VAL A 279 -25.23 2.52 -7.80
N MET A 280 -24.10 2.62 -7.09
CA MET A 280 -23.98 3.56 -5.97
C MET A 280 -23.38 4.91 -6.38
N CYS A 281 -22.58 4.96 -7.46
CA CYS A 281 -21.99 6.20 -7.96
C CYS A 281 -23.00 7.03 -8.76
N ASP A 282 -22.69 8.31 -8.90
CA ASP A 282 -23.39 9.20 -9.82
C ASP A 282 -23.04 8.92 -11.30
N SER A 283 -23.61 9.71 -12.22
CA SER A 283 -23.38 9.54 -13.68
C SER A 283 -21.92 9.79 -14.11
N GLU A 284 -21.12 10.47 -13.30
CA GLU A 284 -19.70 10.72 -13.53
C GLU A 284 -18.80 9.65 -12.88
N GLY A 285 -19.39 8.68 -12.18
CA GLY A 285 -18.70 7.63 -11.45
C GLY A 285 -18.17 8.08 -10.10
N ILE A 286 -18.68 9.18 -9.54
CA ILE A 286 -18.26 9.66 -8.21
C ILE A 286 -19.08 8.97 -7.14
N LEU A 287 -18.39 8.48 -6.12
CA LEU A 287 -18.96 7.81 -4.96
C LEU A 287 -19.92 8.73 -4.18
N PRO A 288 -20.97 8.17 -3.56
CA PRO A 288 -21.97 8.95 -2.85
C PRO A 288 -21.36 9.71 -1.65
N ALA A 289 -21.97 10.82 -1.29
CA ALA A 289 -21.60 11.59 -0.10
C ALA A 289 -21.78 10.79 1.19
N GLU A 290 -22.70 9.86 1.17
CA GLU A 290 -23.16 9.03 2.31
C GLU A 290 -23.54 9.80 3.56
N GLY A 291 -24.65 9.38 4.09
CA GLY A 291 -25.06 9.62 5.44
C GLY A 291 -25.74 10.92 5.79
N ASP A 292 -26.70 10.73 6.66
CA ASP A 292 -27.39 11.83 7.37
C ASP A 292 -26.67 12.19 8.66
N TRP A 293 -25.74 11.32 9.09
CA TRP A 293 -24.97 11.58 10.32
C TRP A 293 -23.49 11.76 9.98
N ASN A 294 -22.84 12.47 10.87
CA ASN A 294 -21.48 12.91 10.71
C ASN A 294 -20.47 11.76 10.51
N GLU A 295 -20.53 10.69 11.31
CA GLU A 295 -19.55 9.58 11.25
C GLU A 295 -19.52 8.86 9.91
N GLN A 296 -20.63 8.83 9.18
CA GLN A 296 -20.70 8.21 7.84
C GLN A 296 -19.78 8.88 6.82
N GLY A 297 -19.29 10.09 7.09
CA GLY A 297 -18.33 10.78 6.23
C GLY A 297 -17.02 10.02 6.02
N CYS A 298 -16.60 9.14 6.96
CA CYS A 298 -15.37 8.36 6.85
C CYS A 298 -15.54 6.98 6.15
N MET A 299 -16.75 6.56 5.78
CA MET A 299 -17.01 5.25 5.20
C MET A 299 -16.21 4.98 3.93
N LYS A 300 -16.08 6.01 3.07
CA LYS A 300 -15.27 5.89 1.85
C LYS A 300 -13.77 5.71 2.11
N ALA A 301 -13.26 6.07 3.29
CA ALA A 301 -11.86 5.79 3.63
C ALA A 301 -11.61 4.28 3.75
N ILE A 302 -12.56 3.54 4.32
CA ILE A 302 -12.52 2.09 4.40
C ILE A 302 -12.59 1.47 2.99
N PHE A 303 -13.51 1.97 2.16
CA PHE A 303 -13.63 1.53 0.77
C PHE A 303 -12.32 1.74 0.00
N ALA A 304 -11.69 2.90 0.11
CA ALA A 304 -10.43 3.21 -0.56
C ALA A 304 -9.32 2.23 -0.16
N HIS A 305 -9.16 1.97 1.14
CA HIS A 305 -8.14 1.04 1.65
C HIS A 305 -8.29 -0.37 1.05
N TYR A 306 -9.49 -0.94 1.07
CA TYR A 306 -9.71 -2.28 0.56
C TYR A 306 -9.77 -2.39 -0.97
N MET A 307 -10.17 -1.32 -1.66
CA MET A 307 -9.99 -1.23 -3.10
C MET A 307 -8.50 -1.20 -3.48
N GLY A 308 -7.64 -0.62 -2.65
CA GLY A 308 -6.18 -0.68 -2.83
C GLY A 308 -5.68 -2.13 -2.86
N ILE A 309 -6.13 -2.98 -1.95
CA ILE A 309 -5.77 -4.41 -1.93
C ILE A 309 -6.25 -5.11 -3.21
N LEU A 310 -7.49 -4.86 -3.65
CA LEU A 310 -8.01 -5.44 -4.89
C LEU A 310 -7.20 -4.98 -6.11
N VAL A 311 -6.88 -3.70 -6.18
CA VAL A 311 -6.19 -3.10 -7.33
C VAL A 311 -4.74 -3.53 -7.40
N TYR A 312 -4.00 -3.34 -6.31
CA TYR A 312 -2.54 -3.52 -6.31
C TYR A 312 -2.13 -4.95 -5.96
N ASP A 313 -2.70 -5.53 -4.91
CA ASP A 313 -2.27 -6.84 -4.43
C ASP A 313 -2.89 -8.00 -5.21
N CYS A 314 -4.12 -7.82 -5.73
CA CYS A 314 -4.79 -8.79 -6.58
C CYS A 314 -4.68 -8.45 -8.09
N ASN A 315 -3.89 -7.44 -8.43
CA ASN A 315 -3.62 -7.00 -9.81
C ASN A 315 -4.88 -6.68 -10.64
N GLN A 316 -5.90 -6.04 -10.01
CA GLN A 316 -7.13 -5.65 -10.70
C GLN A 316 -7.07 -4.17 -11.13
N THR A 317 -6.07 -3.82 -11.93
CA THR A 317 -5.73 -2.44 -12.31
C THR A 317 -6.79 -1.75 -13.19
N GLN A 318 -7.76 -2.49 -13.74
CA GLN A 318 -8.90 -1.92 -14.47
C GLN A 318 -9.73 -0.94 -13.62
N TRP A 319 -9.62 -0.98 -12.30
CA TRP A 319 -10.31 -0.08 -11.39
C TRP A 319 -9.57 1.26 -11.15
N LEU A 320 -8.28 1.36 -11.48
CA LEU A 320 -7.47 2.56 -11.27
C LEU A 320 -8.10 3.84 -11.86
N PRO A 321 -8.57 3.87 -13.11
CA PRO A 321 -9.15 5.10 -13.67
C PRO A 321 -10.35 5.62 -12.86
N TRP A 322 -11.16 4.72 -12.30
CA TRP A 322 -12.28 5.07 -11.44
C TRP A 322 -11.82 5.59 -10.08
N MET A 323 -10.84 4.93 -9.45
CA MET A 323 -10.28 5.38 -8.17
C MET A 323 -9.63 6.75 -8.29
N TYR A 324 -8.84 6.96 -9.34
CA TYR A 324 -8.23 8.26 -9.63
C TYR A 324 -9.27 9.36 -9.90
N ALA A 325 -10.38 9.05 -10.55
CA ALA A 325 -11.45 10.01 -10.76
C ALA A 325 -12.05 10.51 -9.44
N ASN A 326 -12.25 9.60 -8.46
CA ASN A 326 -12.74 9.94 -7.13
C ASN A 326 -11.72 10.75 -6.31
N ALA A 327 -10.46 10.33 -6.29
CA ALA A 327 -9.38 11.08 -5.63
C ALA A 327 -9.27 12.50 -6.21
N ASN A 328 -9.30 12.62 -7.54
CA ASN A 328 -9.23 13.89 -8.25
C ASN A 328 -10.43 14.80 -7.96
N ALA A 329 -11.64 14.25 -7.90
CA ALA A 329 -12.83 15.01 -7.54
C ALA A 329 -12.75 15.57 -6.12
N ALA A 330 -12.33 14.74 -5.15
CA ALA A 330 -12.12 15.16 -3.77
C ALA A 330 -11.08 16.29 -3.68
N TRP A 331 -9.92 16.11 -4.31
CA TRP A 331 -8.81 17.07 -4.25
C TRP A 331 -9.13 18.40 -4.93
N ASN A 332 -9.78 18.38 -6.09
CA ASN A 332 -10.16 19.59 -6.82
C ASN A 332 -11.21 20.45 -6.09
N ASN A 333 -12.06 19.79 -5.31
CA ASN A 333 -13.11 20.46 -4.53
C ASN A 333 -12.71 20.77 -3.08
N ARG A 334 -11.43 20.57 -2.71
CA ARG A 334 -10.95 20.87 -1.36
C ARG A 334 -11.04 22.36 -1.01
N ASP A 335 -10.97 22.67 0.25
CA ASP A 335 -10.61 24.00 0.74
C ASP A 335 -9.14 24.27 0.41
N HIS A 336 -8.88 25.16 -0.55
CA HIS A 336 -7.53 25.46 -1.05
C HIS A 336 -6.65 26.23 -0.06
N GLU A 337 -7.20 26.77 1.03
CA GLU A 337 -6.43 27.47 2.07
C GLU A 337 -5.87 26.47 3.10
N ARG A 338 -6.67 25.43 3.44
CA ARG A 338 -6.34 24.44 4.47
C ARG A 338 -6.02 23.06 3.90
N ASN A 339 -6.23 22.82 2.60
CA ASN A 339 -6.14 21.50 1.94
C ASN A 339 -7.07 20.41 2.56
N LEU A 340 -8.16 20.84 3.18
CA LEU A 340 -9.17 19.93 3.73
C LEU A 340 -10.23 19.59 2.68
N MET A 341 -10.67 18.35 2.67
CA MET A 341 -11.68 17.83 1.76
C MET A 341 -13.02 17.63 2.47
N TYR A 342 -14.06 17.37 1.68
CA TYR A 342 -15.42 17.14 2.16
C TYR A 342 -15.91 15.76 1.75
N ARG A 343 -16.88 15.19 2.48
CA ARG A 343 -17.43 13.86 2.16
C ARG A 343 -18.12 13.78 0.79
N ASP A 344 -18.68 14.89 0.33
CA ASP A 344 -19.25 15.01 -1.02
C ASP A 344 -18.19 15.56 -1.97
N TYR A 345 -17.63 14.67 -2.79
CA TYR A 345 -16.57 15.02 -3.72
C TYR A 345 -17.04 15.88 -4.91
N THR A 346 -18.35 16.08 -5.06
CA THR A 346 -18.94 16.89 -6.14
C THR A 346 -19.14 18.36 -5.78
N VAL A 347 -19.02 18.69 -4.49
CA VAL A 347 -19.20 20.06 -3.99
C VAL A 347 -17.91 20.62 -3.39
N LYS A 348 -17.75 21.94 -3.49
CA LYS A 348 -16.60 22.62 -2.88
C LYS A 348 -16.65 22.52 -1.37
N CYS A 349 -15.51 22.13 -0.79
CA CYS A 349 -15.33 22.11 0.65
C CYS A 349 -15.45 23.52 1.23
N SER A 350 -16.15 23.64 2.34
CA SER A 350 -16.33 24.91 3.05
C SER A 350 -15.04 25.34 3.75
N ASN A 351 -14.81 26.64 3.86
CA ASN A 351 -13.76 27.22 4.70
C ASN A 351 -14.19 27.38 6.19
N GLY A 352 -15.39 26.92 6.54
CA GLY A 352 -15.89 26.89 7.92
C GLY A 352 -15.41 25.67 8.70
N MET A 353 -16.14 25.32 9.77
CA MET A 353 -15.93 24.09 10.53
C MET A 353 -16.18 22.88 9.62
N ILE A 354 -15.27 21.91 9.67
CA ILE A 354 -15.35 20.63 8.96
C ILE A 354 -15.18 19.51 9.98
N GLN A 355 -15.98 18.47 9.88
CA GLN A 355 -15.83 17.30 10.73
C GLN A 355 -14.66 16.44 10.24
N SER A 356 -13.91 15.84 11.18
CA SER A 356 -12.82 14.91 10.85
C SER A 356 -13.33 13.73 10.03
N TYR A 357 -14.54 13.29 10.29
CA TYR A 357 -15.22 12.25 9.51
C TYR A 357 -15.32 12.60 8.03
N GLU A 358 -15.73 13.83 7.74
CA GLU A 358 -15.90 14.33 6.36
C GLU A 358 -14.57 14.52 5.66
N ALA A 359 -13.56 15.01 6.41
CA ALA A 359 -12.23 15.30 5.87
C ALA A 359 -11.42 14.05 5.53
N SER A 360 -11.67 12.93 6.23
CA SER A 360 -10.81 11.74 6.20
C SER A 360 -10.86 10.97 4.87
N SER A 361 -12.05 10.83 4.27
CA SER A 361 -12.23 9.91 3.14
C SER A 361 -11.44 10.31 1.89
N GLY A 362 -11.35 11.62 1.59
CA GLY A 362 -10.53 12.14 0.49
C GLY A 362 -9.03 11.91 0.73
N VAL A 363 -8.58 12.04 1.98
CA VAL A 363 -7.18 11.76 2.37
C VAL A 363 -6.83 10.31 2.10
N ALA A 364 -7.70 9.36 2.52
CA ALA A 364 -7.48 7.94 2.27
C ALA A 364 -7.39 7.62 0.78
N PHE A 365 -8.25 8.22 -0.07
CA PHE A 365 -8.16 8.05 -1.52
C PHE A 365 -6.82 8.53 -2.08
N LEU A 366 -6.31 9.69 -1.64
CA LEU A 366 -5.04 10.22 -2.11
C LEU A 366 -3.84 9.39 -1.64
N LEU A 367 -3.90 8.85 -0.41
CA LEU A 367 -2.83 7.99 0.12
C LEU A 367 -2.73 6.66 -0.62
N VAL A 368 -3.89 6.03 -0.90
CA VAL A 368 -3.94 4.71 -1.53
C VAL A 368 -3.79 4.79 -3.05
N PHE A 369 -4.47 5.75 -3.69
CA PHE A 369 -4.49 5.92 -5.14
C PHE A 369 -3.72 7.19 -5.53
N ASN A 370 -2.49 7.27 -5.09
CA ASN A 370 -1.60 8.29 -5.57
C ASN A 370 -1.21 7.94 -7.01
N PRO A 371 -1.46 8.80 -8.01
CA PRO A 371 -0.83 8.60 -9.29
C PRO A 371 0.67 8.63 -8.99
N ASP A 372 1.37 7.55 -9.34
CA ASP A 372 2.79 7.64 -9.48
C ASP A 372 3.03 8.95 -10.24
N GLU A 373 3.74 9.94 -9.67
CA GLU A 373 4.24 10.97 -10.55
C GLU A 373 4.79 10.18 -11.74
N GLU A 374 4.37 10.54 -12.97
CA GLU A 374 5.26 10.38 -14.09
C GLU A 374 6.50 11.26 -13.77
N GLU A 375 7.26 10.93 -12.75
CA GLU A 375 8.69 11.05 -12.86
C GLU A 375 8.93 10.25 -14.11
N HIS A 376 9.18 10.96 -15.19
CA HIS A 376 9.57 10.31 -16.43
C HIS A 376 10.68 9.36 -16.02
N PRO A 377 10.47 8.03 -16.12
CA PRO A 377 11.46 7.07 -15.66
C PRO A 377 12.78 7.59 -16.22
N ALA A 378 13.73 7.82 -15.38
CA ALA A 378 14.97 8.43 -15.80
C ALA A 378 16.11 7.44 -15.55
N LYS A 379 16.90 7.23 -16.59
CA LYS A 379 18.22 6.62 -16.45
C LYS A 379 19.15 7.69 -15.87
N VAL A 380 19.83 7.35 -14.79
CA VAL A 380 20.90 8.17 -14.23
C VAL A 380 22.25 7.53 -14.48
N ASP A 381 23.31 8.31 -14.52
CA ASP A 381 24.65 7.77 -14.59
C ASP A 381 24.93 6.92 -13.34
N THR A 382 25.33 5.67 -13.54
CA THR A 382 25.67 4.78 -12.43
C THR A 382 26.87 5.36 -11.69
N PRO A 383 26.73 5.76 -10.41
CA PRO A 383 27.84 6.32 -9.67
C PRO A 383 28.91 5.27 -9.38
N VAL A 384 30.14 5.71 -9.20
CA VAL A 384 31.29 4.85 -8.99
C VAL A 384 32.12 5.38 -7.84
N VAL A 385 32.31 4.55 -6.81
CA VAL A 385 33.31 4.77 -5.77
C VAL A 385 34.65 4.25 -6.27
N THR A 386 35.71 5.05 -6.19
CA THR A 386 37.06 4.63 -6.56
C THR A 386 37.88 4.44 -5.30
N VAL A 387 38.45 3.25 -5.12
CA VAL A 387 39.35 2.90 -4.02
C VAL A 387 40.80 2.87 -4.49
N TYR A 388 41.72 3.31 -3.66
CA TYR A 388 43.14 3.46 -4.00
C TYR A 388 44.04 2.77 -2.99
N GLN A 389 45.18 2.23 -3.48
CA GLN A 389 46.18 1.55 -2.71
C GLN A 389 46.88 2.44 -1.68
N ASP A 390 47.24 3.65 -2.10
CA ASP A 390 48.02 4.58 -1.32
C ASP A 390 47.18 5.80 -0.91
N ASP A 391 47.69 6.61 -0.01
CA ASP A 391 47.08 7.85 0.36
C ASP A 391 47.11 8.90 -0.79
N LEU A 392 46.34 9.97 -0.60
CA LEU A 392 46.21 11.08 -1.57
C LEU A 392 45.81 10.60 -2.98
N TYR A 393 45.04 9.49 -3.04
CA TYR A 393 44.52 8.88 -4.29
C TYR A 393 45.63 8.39 -5.22
N ASN A 394 46.71 7.84 -4.68
CA ASN A 394 47.82 7.30 -5.43
C ASN A 394 47.79 5.77 -5.49
N GLY A 395 48.70 5.21 -6.28
CA GLY A 395 48.85 3.76 -6.45
C GLY A 395 47.85 3.16 -7.41
N GLU A 396 47.67 1.86 -7.29
CA GLU A 396 46.65 1.11 -8.06
C GLU A 396 45.25 1.53 -7.60
N SER A 397 44.28 1.50 -8.51
CA SER A 397 42.89 1.89 -8.19
C SER A 397 41.89 0.93 -8.80
N PHE A 398 40.75 0.77 -8.13
CA PHE A 398 39.60 0.00 -8.59
C PHE A 398 38.30 0.78 -8.42
N GLU A 399 37.36 0.51 -9.31
CA GLU A 399 36.03 1.10 -9.33
C GLU A 399 35.01 0.13 -8.75
N LEU A 400 34.20 0.62 -7.81
CA LEU A 400 33.08 -0.06 -7.17
C LEU A 400 31.78 0.64 -7.53
N LYS A 401 30.90 -0.06 -8.23
CA LYS A 401 29.53 0.38 -8.49
C LYS A 401 28.63 0.11 -7.29
N PRO A 402 27.38 0.63 -7.22
CA PRO A 402 26.46 0.31 -6.14
C PRO A 402 26.30 -1.20 -5.96
N GLY A 403 26.40 -1.68 -4.71
CA GLY A 403 26.34 -3.12 -4.42
C GLY A 403 26.91 -3.48 -3.06
N ARG A 404 26.79 -4.76 -2.71
CA ARG A 404 27.31 -5.35 -1.45
C ARG A 404 28.35 -6.40 -1.78
N TYR A 405 29.59 -6.09 -1.54
CA TYR A 405 30.74 -6.90 -1.94
C TYR A 405 31.29 -7.67 -0.74
N THR A 406 31.10 -8.98 -0.72
CA THR A 406 31.86 -9.91 0.15
C THR A 406 33.29 -10.03 -0.34
N SER A 407 34.18 -10.68 0.42
CA SER A 407 35.55 -10.96 -0.03
C SER A 407 35.57 -11.79 -1.35
N GLU A 408 34.60 -12.67 -1.54
CA GLU A 408 34.43 -13.42 -2.78
C GLU A 408 34.05 -12.49 -3.94
N ALA A 409 33.05 -11.62 -3.75
CA ALA A 409 32.61 -10.67 -4.77
C ALA A 409 33.73 -9.68 -5.16
N LEU A 410 34.51 -9.19 -4.17
CA LEU A 410 35.70 -8.36 -4.42
C LEU A 410 36.74 -9.12 -5.25
N SER A 411 37.03 -10.37 -4.87
CA SER A 411 38.00 -11.22 -5.60
C SER A 411 37.58 -11.47 -7.04
N VAL A 412 36.29 -11.72 -7.27
CA VAL A 412 35.73 -11.91 -8.62
C VAL A 412 35.80 -10.62 -9.45
N ALA A 413 35.62 -9.46 -8.80
CA ALA A 413 35.81 -8.14 -9.42
C ALA A 413 37.30 -7.77 -9.61
N GLY A 414 38.24 -8.61 -9.17
CA GLY A 414 39.67 -8.35 -9.24
C GLY A 414 40.19 -7.36 -8.20
N ILE A 415 39.41 -7.06 -7.15
CA ILE A 415 39.73 -6.09 -6.11
C ILE A 415 40.34 -6.81 -4.90
N PRO A 416 41.56 -6.47 -4.51
CA PRO A 416 42.19 -7.08 -3.34
C PRO A 416 41.50 -6.70 -2.02
N THR A 417 41.43 -7.63 -1.07
CA THR A 417 41.03 -7.31 0.31
C THR A 417 42.26 -6.80 1.12
N ASN A 418 42.00 -6.07 2.20
CA ASN A 418 43.03 -5.51 3.10
C ASN A 418 44.07 -4.66 2.36
N TRP A 419 43.63 -3.74 1.50
CA TRP A 419 44.48 -3.07 0.55
C TRP A 419 44.23 -1.55 0.45
N MET A 420 43.02 -1.08 0.75
CA MET A 420 42.60 0.31 0.56
C MET A 420 43.21 1.26 1.61
N THR A 421 43.72 2.40 1.14
CA THR A 421 44.24 3.50 1.98
C THR A 421 43.51 4.82 1.75
N SER A 422 42.92 5.05 0.56
CA SER A 422 42.10 6.24 0.26
C SER A 422 40.96 5.90 -0.69
N CYS A 423 39.94 6.74 -0.72
CA CYS A 423 38.79 6.53 -1.60
C CYS A 423 38.19 7.86 -2.10
N LYS A 424 37.61 7.84 -3.30
CA LYS A 424 36.76 8.89 -3.82
C LYS A 424 35.31 8.42 -3.81
N VAL A 425 34.44 9.20 -3.20
CA VAL A 425 33.02 8.86 -3.02
C VAL A 425 32.18 9.98 -3.59
N PRO A 426 31.41 9.73 -4.67
CA PRO A 426 30.48 10.69 -5.23
C PRO A 426 29.47 11.20 -4.19
N GLU A 427 28.96 12.43 -4.36
CA GLU A 427 28.04 13.09 -3.43
C GLU A 427 26.73 12.29 -3.23
N ASN A 428 26.28 11.60 -4.29
CA ASN A 428 25.11 10.73 -4.25
C ASN A 428 25.39 9.29 -3.80
N CYS A 429 26.55 9.02 -3.23
CA CYS A 429 26.92 7.72 -2.68
C CYS A 429 27.19 7.76 -1.18
N THR A 430 27.06 6.59 -0.56
CA THR A 430 27.64 6.25 0.74
C THR A 430 28.47 4.99 0.55
N PHE A 431 29.70 4.99 1.07
CA PHE A 431 30.60 3.85 1.01
C PHE A 431 30.89 3.34 2.41
N GLN A 432 30.46 2.11 2.71
CA GLN A 432 30.70 1.44 3.98
C GLN A 432 31.76 0.35 3.82
N VAL A 433 32.76 0.36 4.69
CA VAL A 433 33.90 -0.57 4.72
C VAL A 433 33.82 -1.40 5.97
N PHE A 434 34.08 -2.70 5.87
CA PHE A 434 34.01 -3.63 7.00
C PHE A 434 35.32 -4.40 7.15
N SER A 435 35.78 -4.55 8.43
CA SER A 435 37.03 -5.23 8.76
C SER A 435 36.95 -6.76 8.66
N GLU A 436 35.76 -7.33 8.56
CA GLU A 436 35.55 -8.76 8.40
C GLU A 436 34.69 -9.02 7.16
N ASP A 437 34.70 -10.25 6.68
CA ASP A 437 33.86 -10.66 5.56
C ASP A 437 32.37 -10.68 5.96
N HIS A 438 31.49 -10.72 4.95
CA HIS A 438 30.04 -10.72 5.17
C HIS A 438 29.54 -9.55 6.02
N PHE A 439 30.16 -8.37 5.85
CA PHE A 439 29.77 -7.10 6.50
C PHE A 439 29.87 -7.15 8.03
N GLY A 440 30.84 -7.91 8.55
CA GLY A 440 31.11 -8.06 9.97
C GLY A 440 32.26 -7.17 10.48
N GLY A 441 32.48 -7.23 11.78
CA GLY A 441 33.58 -6.53 12.45
C GLY A 441 33.32 -5.03 12.62
N THR A 442 34.41 -4.24 12.52
CA THR A 442 34.33 -2.78 12.62
C THR A 442 33.86 -2.21 11.27
N MET A 443 32.88 -1.32 11.29
CA MET A 443 32.37 -0.60 10.14
C MET A 443 32.89 0.84 10.15
N TRP A 444 33.31 1.33 8.98
CA TRP A 444 33.63 2.73 8.69
C TRP A 444 32.75 3.22 7.54
N GLU A 445 32.39 4.47 7.57
CA GLU A 445 31.49 5.06 6.56
C GLU A 445 32.07 6.33 5.96
N HIS A 446 32.04 6.43 4.65
CA HIS A 446 32.49 7.57 3.87
C HIS A 446 31.34 8.10 3.01
N ASN A 447 31.02 9.38 3.18
CA ASN A 447 29.99 10.11 2.43
C ASN A 447 30.61 11.19 1.53
N ALA A 448 31.94 11.22 1.44
CA ALA A 448 32.73 12.14 0.61
C ALA A 448 34.14 11.55 0.41
N ASP A 449 34.90 12.18 -0.47
CA ASP A 449 36.29 11.84 -0.73
C ASP A 449 37.13 11.78 0.56
N CYS A 450 37.89 10.71 0.71
CA CYS A 450 38.79 10.49 1.86
C CYS A 450 40.22 10.25 1.36
N SER A 451 41.08 11.24 1.50
CA SER A 451 42.48 11.17 1.03
C SER A 451 43.39 10.25 1.87
N ASN A 452 42.96 9.87 3.06
CA ASN A 452 43.62 8.90 3.90
C ASN A 452 42.65 8.39 4.97
N VAL A 453 42.28 7.12 4.93
CA VAL A 453 41.32 6.50 5.85
C VAL A 453 41.85 6.33 7.30
N GLY A 454 43.12 6.58 7.49
CA GLY A 454 43.78 6.55 8.78
C GLY A 454 44.14 5.14 9.27
N VAL A 455 45.05 5.05 10.23
CA VAL A 455 45.69 3.80 10.69
C VAL A 455 44.74 2.73 11.23
N LYS A 456 43.51 3.10 11.59
CA LYS A 456 42.52 2.14 12.10
C LYS A 456 41.83 1.37 11.02
N GLU A 457 41.66 1.98 9.85
CA GLU A 457 40.93 1.44 8.70
C GLU A 457 41.90 0.96 7.59
N ASN A 458 43.06 1.58 7.48
CA ASN A 458 44.05 1.27 6.47
C ASN A 458 44.31 -0.23 6.35
N ASP A 459 44.18 -0.77 5.15
CA ASP A 459 44.38 -2.17 4.82
C ASP A 459 43.46 -3.13 5.64
N LYS A 460 42.20 -2.70 5.94
CA LYS A 460 41.26 -3.52 6.71
C LYS A 460 40.03 -3.96 5.92
N MET A 461 39.80 -3.43 4.73
CA MET A 461 38.62 -3.75 3.93
C MET A 461 38.58 -5.23 3.55
N LYS A 462 37.69 -6.01 4.11
CA LYS A 462 37.38 -7.39 3.70
C LYS A 462 36.04 -7.53 3.01
N SER A 463 35.10 -6.66 3.31
CA SER A 463 33.85 -6.52 2.59
C SER A 463 33.44 -5.05 2.58
N CYS A 464 32.60 -4.65 1.65
CA CYS A 464 32.13 -3.27 1.56
C CYS A 464 30.75 -3.18 0.92
N ILE A 465 30.10 -2.03 1.15
CA ILE A 465 28.80 -1.70 0.56
C ILE A 465 28.90 -0.31 -0.08
N VAL A 466 28.46 -0.20 -1.31
CA VAL A 466 28.25 1.07 -2.01
C VAL A 466 26.76 1.27 -2.18
N TYR A 467 26.22 2.32 -1.60
CA TYR A 467 24.82 2.73 -1.79
C TYR A 467 24.77 3.90 -2.77
N CYS A 468 23.92 3.79 -3.79
CA CYS A 468 23.45 4.93 -4.57
C CYS A 468 22.24 5.54 -3.83
N LYS A 469 22.15 6.88 -3.77
CA LYS A 469 21.00 7.56 -3.14
C LYS A 469 19.89 7.87 -4.15
N ASP A 470 20.22 7.90 -5.44
CA ASP A 470 19.36 8.46 -6.49
C ASP A 470 18.80 7.40 -7.45
N GLY A 471 19.04 6.12 -7.21
CA GLY A 471 18.53 5.09 -8.12
C GLY A 471 18.88 3.65 -7.74
N VAL A 472 18.07 2.74 -8.27
CA VAL A 472 18.30 1.29 -8.21
C VAL A 472 19.18 0.89 -9.38
N THR A 473 20.26 0.17 -9.11
CA THR A 473 21.15 -0.34 -10.14
C THR A 473 20.87 -1.81 -10.41
N PHE A 474 20.52 -2.13 -11.65
CA PHE A 474 20.27 -3.48 -12.17
C PHE A 474 21.50 -4.00 -12.90
N TYR A 475 21.79 -5.29 -12.78
CA TYR A 475 22.97 -5.94 -13.36
C TYR A 475 22.61 -7.18 -14.15
N ALA A 476 23.35 -7.39 -15.26
CA ALA A 476 23.23 -8.57 -16.11
C ALA A 476 23.60 -9.86 -15.40
N ASP A 477 24.66 -9.83 -14.58
CA ASP A 477 25.22 -10.99 -13.92
C ASP A 477 25.02 -10.94 -12.41
N ASP A 478 25.25 -12.05 -11.74
CA ASP A 478 25.29 -12.13 -10.28
C ASP A 478 26.45 -11.34 -9.67
N MET A 479 26.39 -11.10 -8.36
CA MET A 479 27.43 -10.38 -7.58
C MET A 479 27.78 -9.01 -8.18
N TYR A 480 26.77 -8.29 -8.70
CA TYR A 480 26.90 -6.92 -9.25
C TYR A 480 27.88 -6.78 -10.41
N ARG A 481 27.90 -7.77 -11.30
CA ARG A 481 28.79 -7.85 -12.45
C ARG A 481 28.06 -7.59 -13.76
N GLY A 482 28.86 -7.50 -14.83
CA GLY A 482 28.36 -7.30 -16.19
C GLY A 482 27.89 -5.88 -16.46
N ASP A 483 27.10 -5.74 -17.50
CA ASP A 483 26.47 -4.48 -17.85
C ASP A 483 25.49 -4.08 -16.75
N CYS A 484 25.34 -2.78 -16.51
CA CYS A 484 24.42 -2.30 -15.51
C CYS A 484 23.72 -1.01 -15.95
N VAL A 485 22.54 -0.81 -15.39
CA VAL A 485 21.73 0.39 -15.60
C VAL A 485 21.18 0.86 -14.26
N THR A 486 21.27 2.16 -13.98
CA THR A 486 20.68 2.77 -12.79
C THR A 486 19.44 3.56 -13.17
N LEU A 487 18.32 3.26 -12.52
CA LEU A 487 17.01 3.86 -12.77
C LEU A 487 16.47 4.53 -11.50
N THR A 488 15.85 5.68 -11.66
CA THR A 488 15.19 6.42 -10.56
C THR A 488 13.88 5.75 -10.14
N LYS A 489 13.17 6.30 -9.15
CA LYS A 489 11.79 5.90 -8.84
C LYS A 489 10.92 6.05 -10.07
N GLY A 490 9.97 5.15 -10.25
CA GLY A 490 9.06 5.15 -11.38
C GLY A 490 8.59 3.76 -11.79
N SER A 491 7.66 3.72 -12.72
CA SER A 491 7.10 2.50 -13.32
C SER A 491 7.64 2.35 -14.74
N TYR A 492 8.35 1.26 -15.01
CA TYR A 492 9.05 1.00 -16.26
C TYR A 492 8.42 -0.18 -16.98
N THR A 493 7.76 0.08 -18.10
CA THR A 493 7.28 -0.95 -19.03
C THR A 493 8.47 -1.58 -19.76
N LYS A 494 8.22 -2.66 -20.49
CA LYS A 494 9.24 -3.26 -21.36
C LYS A 494 9.86 -2.25 -22.32
N ALA A 495 9.02 -1.41 -22.94
CA ALA A 495 9.48 -0.39 -23.89
C ALA A 495 10.38 0.67 -23.20
N ASP A 496 10.06 1.06 -21.98
CA ASP A 496 10.87 2.01 -21.19
C ASP A 496 12.23 1.38 -20.83
N LEU A 497 12.23 0.14 -20.36
CA LEU A 497 13.44 -0.60 -20.01
C LEU A 497 14.36 -0.76 -21.22
N GLU A 498 13.84 -1.16 -22.38
CA GLU A 498 14.60 -1.28 -23.63
C GLU A 498 15.17 0.08 -24.08
N ALA A 499 14.40 1.18 -23.94
CA ALA A 499 14.86 2.54 -24.26
C ALA A 499 16.03 2.98 -23.36
N TYR A 500 16.09 2.52 -22.12
CA TYR A 500 17.18 2.79 -21.18
C TYR A 500 18.34 1.80 -21.27
N GLY A 501 18.23 0.80 -22.14
CA GLY A 501 19.28 -0.20 -22.38
C GLY A 501 19.24 -1.38 -21.42
N VAL A 502 18.06 -1.66 -20.83
CA VAL A 502 17.79 -2.89 -20.07
C VAL A 502 17.04 -3.85 -20.99
N PRO A 503 17.68 -4.90 -21.48
CA PRO A 503 17.01 -5.90 -22.32
C PRO A 503 15.94 -6.68 -21.53
N ASP A 504 14.97 -7.23 -22.25
CA ASP A 504 13.97 -8.13 -21.69
C ASP A 504 14.63 -9.38 -21.09
N ASN A 505 14.16 -9.80 -19.90
CA ASN A 505 14.66 -11.00 -19.22
C ASN A 505 16.19 -11.01 -19.01
N TRP A 506 16.74 -9.92 -18.52
CA TRP A 506 18.18 -9.69 -18.44
C TRP A 506 18.74 -9.63 -17.01
N MET A 507 17.94 -9.27 -16.03
CA MET A 507 18.42 -8.96 -14.69
C MET A 507 18.72 -10.21 -13.86
N THR A 508 19.94 -10.27 -13.27
CA THR A 508 20.36 -11.32 -12.35
C THR A 508 20.64 -10.79 -10.93
N SER A 509 21.05 -9.53 -10.78
CA SER A 509 21.25 -8.91 -9.48
C SER A 509 20.88 -7.42 -9.50
N LEU A 510 20.59 -6.85 -8.32
CA LEU A 510 20.24 -5.44 -8.20
C LEU A 510 20.72 -4.85 -6.86
N ALA A 511 21.03 -3.55 -6.87
CA ALA A 511 21.40 -2.78 -5.68
C ALA A 511 20.34 -1.71 -5.43
N ILE A 512 19.73 -1.74 -4.26
CA ILE A 512 18.59 -0.89 -3.88
C ILE A 512 19.04 0.10 -2.81
N PRO A 513 18.78 1.41 -2.97
CA PRO A 513 19.02 2.43 -1.93
C PRO A 513 18.26 2.16 -0.64
N ASP A 514 18.74 2.73 0.47
CA ASP A 514 18.03 2.68 1.74
C ASP A 514 16.65 3.34 1.63
N GLY A 515 15.64 2.65 2.14
CA GLY A 515 14.26 3.14 2.12
C GLY A 515 13.53 2.99 0.78
N TRP A 516 14.19 2.42 -0.26
CA TRP A 516 13.56 2.14 -1.54
C TRP A 516 13.12 0.68 -1.64
N ASN A 517 12.10 0.44 -2.44
CA ASN A 517 11.61 -0.88 -2.76
C ASN A 517 11.49 -1.06 -4.27
N VAL A 518 11.57 -2.31 -4.73
CA VAL A 518 11.47 -2.67 -6.14
C VAL A 518 10.48 -3.83 -6.26
N ARG A 519 9.58 -3.76 -7.21
CA ARG A 519 8.76 -4.90 -7.62
C ARG A 519 9.02 -5.23 -9.08
N VAL A 520 9.51 -6.41 -9.33
CA VAL A 520 9.80 -6.94 -10.67
C VAL A 520 8.61 -7.77 -11.14
N PHE A 521 8.31 -7.74 -12.44
CA PHE A 521 7.22 -8.48 -13.06
C PHE A 521 7.72 -9.29 -14.26
N SER A 522 7.17 -10.52 -14.43
CA SER A 522 7.54 -11.41 -15.52
C SER A 522 6.95 -11.04 -16.88
N GLU A 523 5.93 -10.16 -16.91
CA GLU A 523 5.28 -9.72 -18.14
C GLU A 523 5.25 -8.20 -18.21
N ASP A 524 4.96 -7.66 -19.40
CA ASP A 524 4.85 -6.23 -19.63
C ASP A 524 3.64 -5.62 -18.90
N ASN A 525 3.66 -4.28 -18.76
CA ASN A 525 2.61 -3.51 -18.11
C ASN A 525 2.30 -4.00 -16.67
N PHE A 526 3.33 -4.44 -15.95
CA PHE A 526 3.25 -4.82 -14.53
C PHE A 526 2.29 -5.99 -14.28
N THR A 527 2.31 -6.98 -15.16
CA THR A 527 1.49 -8.20 -15.11
C THR A 527 2.34 -9.45 -14.94
N GLY A 528 1.69 -10.64 -14.85
CA GLY A 528 2.36 -11.92 -14.64
C GLY A 528 2.78 -12.14 -13.17
N ASP A 529 3.78 -13.00 -12.98
CA ASP A 529 4.37 -13.25 -11.66
C ASP A 529 5.13 -12.01 -11.20
N SER A 530 5.11 -11.70 -9.90
CA SER A 530 5.80 -10.54 -9.37
C SER A 530 6.57 -10.83 -8.09
N TRP A 531 7.75 -10.21 -7.97
CA TRP A 531 8.67 -10.41 -6.86
C TRP A 531 9.06 -9.07 -6.24
N PRO A 532 8.81 -8.88 -4.94
CA PRO A 532 9.24 -7.69 -4.22
C PRO A 532 10.69 -7.83 -3.77
N PHE A 533 11.43 -6.73 -3.86
CA PHE A 533 12.79 -6.61 -3.33
C PHE A 533 12.92 -5.32 -2.52
N SER A 534 13.68 -5.39 -1.45
CA SER A 534 14.01 -4.25 -0.60
C SER A 534 15.51 -4.19 -0.36
N ARG A 535 15.96 -3.23 0.43
CA ARG A 535 17.37 -3.09 0.82
C ARG A 535 17.99 -4.44 1.16
N GLY A 536 19.19 -4.71 0.65
CA GLY A 536 19.98 -5.89 0.95
C GLY A 536 19.78 -7.09 0.04
N THR A 537 18.91 -6.98 -0.96
CA THR A 537 18.77 -8.00 -2.00
C THR A 537 19.98 -7.95 -2.94
N HIS A 538 20.55 -9.09 -3.25
CA HIS A 538 21.76 -9.22 -4.05
C HIS A 538 21.49 -9.94 -5.37
N ASN A 539 21.42 -11.25 -5.32
CA ASN A 539 21.04 -12.09 -6.44
C ASN A 539 19.56 -12.39 -6.31
N VAL A 540 18.83 -12.30 -7.39
CA VAL A 540 17.37 -12.43 -7.37
C VAL A 540 16.88 -13.87 -7.20
N GLY A 541 17.81 -14.85 -7.25
CA GLY A 541 17.50 -16.28 -7.17
C GLY A 541 17.03 -16.88 -8.50
N ALA A 542 16.99 -18.21 -8.54
CA ALA A 542 16.73 -18.94 -9.79
C ALA A 542 15.33 -18.72 -10.37
N GLU A 543 14.36 -18.34 -9.54
CA GLU A 543 12.97 -18.10 -9.97
C GLU A 543 12.77 -16.75 -10.66
N VAL A 544 13.64 -15.77 -10.37
CA VAL A 544 13.51 -14.40 -10.88
C VAL A 544 14.59 -14.08 -11.90
N ASN A 545 15.66 -14.88 -11.91
CA ASN A 545 16.78 -14.71 -12.83
C ASN A 545 16.29 -14.70 -14.27
N ASP A 546 16.64 -13.65 -15.01
CA ASP A 546 16.23 -13.45 -16.39
C ASP A 546 14.70 -13.50 -16.62
N GLN A 547 13.91 -12.95 -15.66
CA GLN A 547 12.46 -12.90 -15.77
C GLN A 547 11.89 -11.48 -15.77
N MET A 548 12.72 -10.46 -15.65
CA MET A 548 12.24 -9.09 -15.57
C MET A 548 11.82 -8.56 -16.95
N THR A 549 10.53 -8.32 -17.13
CA THR A 549 9.95 -7.66 -18.32
C THR A 549 9.43 -6.27 -18.03
N SER A 550 8.96 -6.01 -16.80
CA SER A 550 8.62 -4.66 -16.33
C SER A 550 8.95 -4.53 -14.83
N VAL A 551 9.09 -3.30 -14.34
CA VAL A 551 9.50 -3.05 -12.95
C VAL A 551 8.87 -1.77 -12.40
N LYS A 552 8.56 -1.79 -11.10
CA LYS A 552 8.21 -0.59 -10.32
C LYS A 552 9.27 -0.35 -9.25
N ILE A 553 9.72 0.91 -9.14
CA ILE A 553 10.70 1.40 -8.16
C ILE A 553 10.00 2.48 -7.34
N PHE A 554 9.90 2.32 -6.01
CA PHE A 554 9.17 3.23 -5.11
C PHE A 554 9.85 3.42 -3.77
#